data_e478d2f9c50080041c8d7028abaded7e
#
_entry.id   e478d2f9c50080041c8d7028abaded7e
#
_cell.length_a   1.000
_cell.length_b   1.000
_cell.length_c   1.000
_cell.angle_alpha   90.00
_cell.angle_beta   90.00
_cell.angle_gamma   90.00
#
_symmetry.space_group_name_H-M   'P 1'
#
loop_
_entity.id
_entity.type
_entity.pdbx_description
1 polymer ?
#
loop_
_entity_poly.entity_id
_entity_poly.type
_entity_poly.pdbx_seq_one_letter_code
_entity_poly.pdbx_strand_id
1 'polypeptide(L)'
;MKVLDALLNARAPLSLEKICAYTGLPKSTAFRIIVNLLQGQYLAETEKGYWLGLKMLRLGALVEEKLDLLQQARPFLIQLRDQVNETIHLAVLDDDLRVVYVEKLSTQHAVGLMLSRIGITAPMHCTALGKAMAAFRPEDEICHWIRIHGLKPVTDATITDQDAFLQELREIRSRGYAVDNGEFEVSVRCVAAPIRDRTGKVIAAVSISSPDTRMPMPLVGSSMAVQVVETASHIAQALGYLDEPAESFATIAAQARQFNTATDKSREL
;
A
#
# COMPACT_ATOMS: atom_id res chain seq x y z
N MET A 1 6.93 -24.24 -0.07
CA MET A 1 6.55 -22.87 -0.44
C MET A 1 5.11 -22.84 -0.97
N LYS A 2 4.77 -23.38 -2.15
CA LYS A 2 3.41 -23.31 -2.75
C LYS A 2 2.23 -23.58 -1.80
N VAL A 3 2.39 -24.47 -0.80
CA VAL A 3 1.31 -24.76 0.19
C VAL A 3 1.06 -23.57 1.12
N LEU A 4 2.10 -22.87 1.57
CA LEU A 4 1.95 -21.67 2.38
C LEU A 4 1.38 -20.51 1.57
N ASP A 5 1.79 -20.37 0.30
CA ASP A 5 1.28 -19.34 -0.61
C ASP A 5 -0.23 -19.53 -0.88
N ALA A 6 -0.68 -20.80 -1.04
CA ALA A 6 -2.11 -21.10 -1.20
C ALA A 6 -2.93 -20.69 0.05
N LEU A 7 -2.39 -20.90 1.26
CA LEU A 7 -3.05 -20.52 2.52
C LEU A 7 -2.98 -19.03 2.79
N LEU A 8 -1.91 -18.35 2.39
CA LEU A 8 -1.77 -16.89 2.51
C LEU A 8 -2.91 -16.17 1.78
N ASN A 9 -3.26 -16.65 0.57
CA ASN A 9 -4.32 -16.07 -0.26
C ASN A 9 -5.74 -16.56 0.13
N ALA A 10 -5.84 -17.60 0.96
CA ALA A 10 -7.12 -18.13 1.38
C ALA A 10 -7.72 -17.31 2.53
N ARG A 11 -9.05 -17.11 2.51
CA ARG A 11 -9.78 -16.43 3.59
C ARG A 11 -10.36 -17.39 4.63
N ALA A 12 -10.10 -18.71 4.46
CA ALA A 12 -10.63 -19.77 5.30
C ALA A 12 -9.72 -21.01 5.22
N PRO A 13 -9.81 -21.94 6.16
CA PRO A 13 -9.09 -23.21 6.10
C PRO A 13 -9.32 -23.94 4.76
N LEU A 14 -8.27 -24.55 4.23
CA LEU A 14 -8.30 -25.28 2.96
C LEU A 14 -8.22 -26.78 3.21
N SER A 15 -9.09 -27.56 2.52
CA SER A 15 -8.92 -29.02 2.46
C SER A 15 -7.70 -29.40 1.60
N LEU A 16 -7.21 -30.64 1.75
CA LEU A 16 -6.09 -31.14 0.94
C LEU A 16 -6.38 -31.03 -0.56
N GLU A 17 -7.63 -31.28 -0.98
CA GLU A 17 -8.05 -31.19 -2.38
C GLU A 17 -7.93 -29.75 -2.92
N LYS A 18 -8.36 -28.78 -2.14
CA LYS A 18 -8.24 -27.36 -2.51
C LYS A 18 -6.79 -26.93 -2.58
N ILE A 19 -5.95 -27.35 -1.63
CA ILE A 19 -4.51 -27.08 -1.66
C ILE A 19 -3.88 -27.68 -2.93
N CYS A 20 -4.23 -28.92 -3.30
CA CYS A 20 -3.75 -29.53 -4.54
C CYS A 20 -4.20 -28.74 -5.77
N ALA A 21 -5.45 -28.29 -5.82
CA ALA A 21 -5.98 -27.49 -6.92
C ALA A 21 -5.23 -26.14 -7.07
N TYR A 22 -4.97 -25.43 -5.97
CA TYR A 22 -4.21 -24.17 -6.00
C TYR A 22 -2.74 -24.33 -6.34
N THR A 23 -2.12 -25.42 -5.89
CA THR A 23 -0.66 -25.60 -5.99
C THR A 23 -0.23 -26.39 -7.22
N GLY A 24 -1.14 -27.16 -7.82
CA GLY A 24 -0.85 -28.13 -8.88
C GLY A 24 -0.02 -29.35 -8.39
N LEU A 25 0.11 -29.54 -7.07
CA LEU A 25 0.89 -30.64 -6.51
C LEU A 25 0.08 -31.95 -6.49
N PRO A 26 0.74 -33.11 -6.75
CA PRO A 26 0.15 -34.43 -6.49
C PRO A 26 -0.27 -34.55 -5.02
N LYS A 27 -1.40 -35.24 -4.75
CA LYS A 27 -1.99 -35.37 -3.40
C LYS A 27 -1.00 -35.92 -2.37
N SER A 28 -0.20 -36.92 -2.72
CA SER A 28 0.82 -37.50 -1.84
C SER A 28 1.94 -36.51 -1.49
N THR A 29 2.36 -35.68 -2.44
CA THR A 29 3.38 -34.66 -2.22
C THR A 29 2.85 -33.52 -1.35
N ALA A 30 1.65 -33.01 -1.64
CA ALA A 30 1.01 -31.96 -0.84
C ALA A 30 0.80 -32.44 0.60
N PHE A 31 0.29 -33.67 0.80
CA PHE A 31 0.07 -34.25 2.12
C PHE A 31 1.37 -34.36 2.93
N ARG A 32 2.47 -34.86 2.34
CA ARG A 32 3.76 -34.94 3.02
C ARG A 32 4.28 -33.56 3.46
N ILE A 33 4.12 -32.54 2.62
CA ILE A 33 4.49 -31.16 2.98
C ILE A 33 3.62 -30.66 4.14
N ILE A 34 2.32 -30.89 4.09
CA ILE A 34 1.37 -30.49 5.14
C ILE A 34 1.73 -31.15 6.46
N VAL A 35 2.00 -32.47 6.48
CA VAL A 35 2.41 -33.18 7.70
C VAL A 35 3.66 -32.57 8.33
N ASN A 36 4.68 -32.26 7.52
CA ASN A 36 5.90 -31.60 8.03
C ASN A 36 5.60 -30.21 8.62
N LEU A 37 4.73 -29.45 7.97
CA LEU A 37 4.32 -28.11 8.47
C LEU A 37 3.47 -28.20 9.75
N LEU A 38 2.62 -29.24 9.88
CA LEU A 38 1.86 -29.52 11.11
C LEU A 38 2.81 -29.91 12.25
N GLN A 39 3.75 -30.83 12.01
CA GLN A 39 4.76 -31.20 13.01
C GLN A 39 5.61 -30.02 13.46
N GLY A 40 5.93 -29.12 12.53
CA GLY A 40 6.62 -27.87 12.82
C GLY A 40 5.74 -26.77 13.46
N GLN A 41 4.44 -27.01 13.67
CA GLN A 41 3.45 -26.04 14.17
C GLN A 41 3.28 -24.79 13.27
N TYR A 42 3.71 -24.86 12.01
CA TYR A 42 3.45 -23.82 11.00
C TYR A 42 2.03 -23.86 10.47
N LEU A 43 1.42 -25.07 10.48
CA LEU A 43 0.01 -25.27 10.21
C LEU A 43 -0.69 -25.83 11.44
N ALA A 44 -2.01 -25.64 11.47
CA ALA A 44 -2.95 -26.29 12.39
C ALA A 44 -4.04 -26.98 11.58
N GLU A 45 -4.50 -28.14 12.07
CA GLU A 45 -5.66 -28.85 11.53
C GLU A 45 -6.93 -28.32 12.21
N THR A 46 -7.97 -28.13 11.42
CA THR A 46 -9.30 -27.67 11.88
C THR A 46 -10.35 -28.61 11.29
N GLU A 47 -11.59 -28.54 11.79
CA GLU A 47 -12.72 -29.31 11.22
C GLU A 47 -12.95 -29.05 9.72
N LYS A 48 -12.52 -27.87 9.22
CA LYS A 48 -12.69 -27.45 7.82
C LYS A 48 -11.45 -27.64 6.95
N GLY A 49 -10.38 -28.22 7.49
CA GLY A 49 -9.12 -28.46 6.82
C GLY A 49 -7.92 -27.81 7.51
N TYR A 50 -6.90 -27.42 6.75
CA TYR A 50 -5.65 -26.89 7.26
C TYR A 50 -5.64 -25.37 7.25
N TRP A 51 -5.06 -24.77 8.31
CA TRP A 51 -4.91 -23.34 8.46
C TRP A 51 -3.53 -22.98 9.00
N LEU A 52 -3.18 -21.69 8.99
CA LEU A 52 -1.91 -21.21 9.55
C LEU A 52 -1.87 -21.44 11.06
N GLY A 53 -0.77 -22.02 11.55
CA GLY A 53 -0.52 -22.22 12.96
C GLY A 53 -0.02 -20.96 13.67
N LEU A 54 -0.17 -20.92 15.01
CA LEU A 54 0.28 -19.77 15.83
C LEU A 54 1.77 -19.46 15.70
N LYS A 55 2.59 -20.42 15.28
CA LYS A 55 4.02 -20.17 15.02
C LYS A 55 4.24 -19.16 13.90
N MET A 56 3.34 -19.07 12.92
CA MET A 56 3.40 -18.06 11.86
C MET A 56 3.24 -16.64 12.42
N LEU A 57 2.35 -16.46 13.41
CA LEU A 57 2.21 -15.18 14.11
C LEU A 57 3.52 -14.78 14.83
N ARG A 58 4.18 -15.72 15.50
CA ARG A 58 5.47 -15.45 16.18
C ARG A 58 6.56 -15.07 15.18
N LEU A 59 6.59 -15.71 14.01
CA LEU A 59 7.55 -15.32 12.95
C LEU A 59 7.23 -13.94 12.39
N GLY A 60 5.96 -13.63 12.19
CA GLY A 60 5.52 -12.31 11.77
C GLY A 60 5.93 -11.22 12.78
N ALA A 61 5.75 -11.45 14.07
CA ALA A 61 6.17 -10.52 15.13
C ALA A 61 7.70 -10.25 15.11
N LEU A 62 8.53 -11.29 14.88
CA LEU A 62 9.98 -11.12 14.75
C LEU A 62 10.39 -10.32 13.50
N VAL A 63 9.60 -10.42 12.43
CA VAL A 63 9.79 -9.58 11.23
C VAL A 63 9.41 -8.14 11.55
N GLU A 64 8.28 -7.93 12.24
CA GLU A 64 7.79 -6.61 12.66
C GLU A 64 8.80 -5.90 13.61
N GLU A 65 9.36 -6.61 14.59
CA GLU A 65 10.38 -6.07 15.50
C GLU A 65 11.63 -5.54 14.77
N LYS A 66 11.97 -6.14 13.61
CA LYS A 66 13.10 -5.69 12.79
C LYS A 66 12.73 -4.57 11.80
N LEU A 67 11.46 -4.29 11.62
CA LEU A 67 10.98 -3.17 10.83
C LEU A 67 11.01 -1.89 11.69
N ASP A 68 12.21 -1.31 11.83
CA ASP A 68 12.42 0.01 12.48
C ASP A 68 11.47 1.07 11.90
N LEU A 69 11.14 0.94 10.60
CA LEU A 69 10.15 1.73 9.89
C LEU A 69 8.80 1.81 10.62
N LEU A 70 8.22 0.66 11.04
CA LEU A 70 6.89 0.63 11.63
C LEU A 70 6.88 1.30 13.01
N GLN A 71 7.90 1.06 13.83
CA GLN A 71 8.03 1.67 15.15
C GLN A 71 8.16 3.19 15.04
N GLN A 72 8.99 3.68 14.12
CA GLN A 72 9.19 5.10 13.88
C GLN A 72 7.97 5.78 13.23
N ALA A 73 7.29 5.09 12.32
CA ALA A 73 6.15 5.66 11.59
C ALA A 73 4.88 5.75 12.44
N ARG A 74 4.63 4.78 13.32
CA ARG A 74 3.33 4.59 14.00
C ARG A 74 2.78 5.83 14.71
N PRO A 75 3.56 6.63 15.47
CA PRO A 75 3.05 7.85 16.10
C PRO A 75 2.49 8.86 15.09
N PHE A 76 3.18 9.05 13.97
CA PHE A 76 2.77 9.98 12.91
C PHE A 76 1.54 9.46 12.16
N LEU A 77 1.43 8.15 11.94
CA LEU A 77 0.26 7.52 11.31
C LEU A 77 -1.00 7.70 12.18
N ILE A 78 -0.88 7.55 13.50
CA ILE A 78 -1.98 7.78 14.47
C ILE A 78 -2.40 9.25 14.41
N GLN A 79 -1.44 10.18 14.46
CA GLN A 79 -1.73 11.61 14.36
C GLN A 79 -2.45 11.95 13.06
N LEU A 80 -1.98 11.45 11.92
CA LEU A 80 -2.63 11.66 10.62
C LEU A 80 -4.06 11.12 10.63
N ARG A 81 -4.28 9.87 11.09
CA ARG A 81 -5.62 9.28 11.19
C ARG A 81 -6.56 10.17 12.00
N ASP A 82 -6.12 10.65 13.15
CA ASP A 82 -6.95 11.46 14.06
C ASP A 82 -7.25 12.84 13.48
N GLN A 83 -6.34 13.40 12.66
CA GLN A 83 -6.54 14.67 11.97
C GLN A 83 -7.54 14.56 10.81
N VAL A 84 -7.40 13.52 9.98
CA VAL A 84 -8.22 13.38 8.77
C VAL A 84 -9.48 12.55 8.97
N ASN A 85 -9.54 11.76 10.05
CA ASN A 85 -10.62 10.81 10.37
C ASN A 85 -10.93 9.83 9.22
N GLU A 86 -9.89 9.38 8.51
CA GLU A 86 -9.96 8.42 7.41
C GLU A 86 -8.99 7.25 7.62
N THR A 87 -9.04 6.23 6.77
CA THR A 87 -8.15 5.08 6.88
C THR A 87 -6.75 5.43 6.42
N ILE A 88 -5.76 5.14 7.26
CA ILE A 88 -4.34 5.32 6.95
C ILE A 88 -3.70 3.96 6.70
N HIS A 89 -2.87 3.87 5.66
CA HIS A 89 -2.06 2.70 5.41
C HIS A 89 -0.58 3.07 5.37
N LEU A 90 0.26 2.15 5.83
CA LEU A 90 1.69 2.11 5.55
C LEU A 90 1.97 0.86 4.74
N ALA A 91 2.74 0.98 3.69
CA ALA A 91 3.09 -0.16 2.84
C ALA A 91 4.53 -0.08 2.32
N VAL A 92 5.05 -1.24 1.94
CA VAL A 92 6.34 -1.41 1.26
C VAL A 92 6.12 -2.13 -0.08
N LEU A 93 7.13 -2.16 -0.96
CA LEU A 93 7.13 -3.04 -2.11
C LEU A 93 7.89 -4.33 -1.78
N ASP A 94 7.35 -5.48 -2.22
CA ASP A 94 8.09 -6.73 -2.22
C ASP A 94 9.03 -6.82 -3.45
N ASP A 95 9.75 -7.94 -3.57
CA ASP A 95 10.71 -8.16 -4.66
C ASP A 95 10.05 -8.21 -6.05
N ASP A 96 8.76 -8.52 -6.13
CA ASP A 96 7.94 -8.50 -7.35
C ASP A 96 7.27 -7.14 -7.60
N LEU A 97 7.65 -6.09 -6.86
CA LEU A 97 7.05 -4.75 -6.85
C LEU A 97 5.54 -4.74 -6.50
N ARG A 98 5.06 -5.71 -5.75
CA ARG A 98 3.70 -5.67 -5.22
C ARG A 98 3.68 -4.85 -3.93
N VAL A 99 2.64 -4.07 -3.74
CA VAL A 99 2.38 -3.35 -2.49
C VAL A 99 2.05 -4.37 -1.40
N VAL A 100 2.78 -4.33 -0.27
CA VAL A 100 2.51 -5.12 0.94
C VAL A 100 2.11 -4.16 2.05
N TYR A 101 0.88 -4.28 2.55
CA TYR A 101 0.42 -3.46 3.68
C TYR A 101 1.09 -3.93 4.98
N VAL A 102 1.83 -3.02 5.63
CA VAL A 102 2.50 -3.30 6.92
C VAL A 102 1.79 -2.67 8.11
N GLU A 103 0.97 -1.62 7.90
CA GLU A 103 0.07 -1.07 8.92
C GLU A 103 -1.24 -0.60 8.27
N LYS A 104 -2.35 -0.72 9.02
CA LYS A 104 -3.66 -0.19 8.69
C LYS A 104 -4.33 0.37 9.93
N LEU A 105 -4.50 1.68 9.98
CA LEU A 105 -5.23 2.36 11.03
C LEU A 105 -6.61 2.78 10.50
N SER A 106 -7.65 2.09 10.92
CA SER A 106 -9.03 2.38 10.53
C SER A 106 -9.69 3.32 11.53
N THR A 107 -10.70 4.07 11.08
CA THR A 107 -11.60 4.86 11.93
C THR A 107 -12.90 4.11 12.17
N GLN A 108 -13.73 4.58 13.11
CA GLN A 108 -15.06 4.01 13.36
C GLN A 108 -16.01 4.13 12.15
N HIS A 109 -15.74 5.08 11.26
CA HIS A 109 -16.48 5.30 10.02
C HIS A 109 -15.92 4.55 8.81
N ALA A 110 -14.83 3.80 8.99
CA ALA A 110 -14.27 2.93 7.96
C ALA A 110 -15.19 1.71 7.79
N VAL A 111 -16.33 1.90 7.16
CA VAL A 111 -17.25 0.83 6.82
C VAL A 111 -16.57 -0.07 5.79
N GLY A 112 -16.32 -1.29 6.15
CA GLY A 112 -16.06 -2.57 5.50
C GLY A 112 -15.75 -2.72 4.00
N LEU A 113 -15.54 -1.66 3.25
CA LEU A 113 -15.38 -1.68 1.79
C LEU A 113 -13.93 -1.85 1.33
N MET A 114 -12.93 -1.52 2.16
CA MET A 114 -11.53 -1.62 1.75
C MET A 114 -11.01 -3.04 1.96
N LEU A 115 -10.60 -3.67 0.87
CA LEU A 115 -10.03 -5.04 0.86
C LEU A 115 -8.65 -5.14 1.54
N SER A 116 -8.01 -4.00 1.82
CA SER A 116 -6.68 -3.92 2.42
C SER A 116 -6.62 -4.51 3.83
N ARG A 117 -5.62 -5.35 4.09
CA ARG A 117 -5.27 -5.92 5.40
C ARG A 117 -3.76 -6.02 5.51
N ILE A 118 -3.24 -5.97 6.73
CA ILE A 118 -1.80 -6.20 6.99
C ILE A 118 -1.40 -7.56 6.42
N GLY A 119 -0.26 -7.61 5.70
CA GLY A 119 0.28 -8.79 5.06
C GLY A 119 -0.37 -9.16 3.71
N ILE A 120 -1.45 -8.50 3.29
CA ILE A 120 -2.04 -8.70 1.95
C ILE A 120 -1.29 -7.83 0.94
N THR A 121 -1.26 -8.31 -0.31
CA THR A 121 -0.65 -7.58 -1.42
C THR A 121 -1.69 -6.90 -2.30
N ALA A 122 -1.28 -5.78 -2.93
CA ALA A 122 -2.05 -5.10 -3.98
C ALA A 122 -1.15 -4.78 -5.18
N PRO A 123 -1.73 -4.56 -6.38
CA PRO A 123 -0.94 -4.20 -7.55
C PRO A 123 -0.28 -2.82 -7.38
N MET A 124 0.96 -2.71 -7.86
CA MET A 124 1.73 -1.47 -7.81
C MET A 124 1.12 -0.37 -8.70
N HIS A 125 0.67 -0.72 -9.89
CA HIS A 125 0.32 0.25 -10.94
C HIS A 125 -1.02 0.97 -10.73
N CYS A 126 -1.94 0.43 -9.94
CA CYS A 126 -3.29 0.99 -9.75
C CYS A 126 -3.61 1.39 -8.31
N THR A 127 -2.61 1.44 -7.43
CA THR A 127 -2.76 1.95 -6.05
C THR A 127 -1.93 3.20 -5.85
N ALA A 128 -2.43 4.17 -5.09
CA ALA A 128 -1.66 5.38 -4.77
C ALA A 128 -0.33 5.03 -4.09
N LEU A 129 -0.32 4.08 -3.13
CA LEU A 129 0.90 3.58 -2.47
C LEU A 129 1.91 3.02 -3.45
N GLY A 130 1.46 2.17 -4.36
CA GLY A 130 2.33 1.54 -5.36
C GLY A 130 2.91 2.55 -6.33
N LYS A 131 2.09 3.45 -6.88
CA LYS A 131 2.55 4.52 -7.78
C LYS A 131 3.52 5.47 -7.08
N ALA A 132 3.27 5.83 -5.80
CA ALA A 132 4.16 6.69 -5.02
C ALA A 132 5.56 6.10 -4.83
N MET A 133 5.67 4.78 -4.63
CA MET A 133 6.96 4.11 -4.51
C MET A 133 7.61 3.85 -5.88
N ALA A 134 6.81 3.42 -6.87
CA ALA A 134 7.29 3.14 -8.22
C ALA A 134 7.88 4.38 -8.92
N ALA A 135 7.33 5.57 -8.66
CA ALA A 135 7.79 6.82 -9.23
C ALA A 135 9.28 7.11 -8.97
N PHE A 136 9.86 6.54 -7.92
CA PHE A 136 11.27 6.76 -7.55
C PHE A 136 12.17 5.55 -7.82
N ARG A 137 11.65 4.54 -8.54
CA ARG A 137 12.46 3.43 -9.07
C ARG A 137 13.06 3.81 -10.43
N PRO A 138 14.15 3.16 -10.86
CA PRO A 138 14.67 3.30 -12.22
C PRO A 138 13.58 2.99 -13.26
N GLU A 139 13.50 3.82 -14.32
CA GLU A 139 12.45 3.66 -15.33
C GLU A 139 12.60 2.34 -16.12
N ASP A 140 13.83 1.88 -16.33
CA ASP A 140 14.13 0.60 -16.97
C ASP A 140 13.62 -0.61 -16.14
N GLU A 141 13.70 -0.53 -14.81
CA GLU A 141 13.12 -1.53 -13.89
C GLU A 141 11.60 -1.58 -14.04
N ILE A 142 10.94 -0.43 -14.08
CA ILE A 142 9.49 -0.33 -14.26
C ILE A 142 9.08 -0.85 -15.64
N CYS A 143 9.79 -0.48 -16.70
CA CYS A 143 9.56 -1.00 -18.05
C CYS A 143 9.76 -2.51 -18.14
N HIS A 144 10.76 -3.05 -17.45
CA HIS A 144 10.99 -4.49 -17.36
C HIS A 144 9.83 -5.19 -16.65
N TRP A 145 9.38 -4.64 -15.51
CA TRP A 145 8.24 -5.17 -14.76
C TRP A 145 6.96 -5.17 -15.61
N ILE A 146 6.67 -4.06 -16.31
CA ILE A 146 5.49 -3.96 -17.20
C ILE A 146 5.54 -5.02 -18.29
N ARG A 147 6.70 -5.29 -18.89
CA ARG A 147 6.86 -6.32 -19.92
C ARG A 147 6.52 -7.71 -19.43
N ILE A 148 6.81 -8.01 -18.16
CA ILE A 148 6.58 -9.34 -17.57
C ILE A 148 5.13 -9.48 -17.09
N HIS A 149 4.58 -8.46 -16.41
CA HIS A 149 3.31 -8.57 -15.67
C HIS A 149 2.13 -7.91 -16.39
N GLY A 150 2.43 -6.91 -17.25
CA GLY A 150 1.44 -6.04 -17.88
C GLY A 150 0.80 -5.05 -16.88
N LEU A 151 0.09 -4.07 -17.41
CA LEU A 151 -0.77 -3.16 -16.66
C LEU A 151 -2.22 -3.67 -16.76
N LYS A 152 -2.57 -4.64 -15.93
CA LYS A 152 -3.88 -5.30 -16.00
C LYS A 152 -4.99 -4.36 -15.53
N PRO A 153 -6.12 -4.24 -16.26
CA PRO A 153 -7.25 -3.45 -15.80
C PRO A 153 -7.86 -4.10 -14.54
N VAL A 154 -8.06 -3.31 -13.50
CA VAL A 154 -8.76 -3.69 -12.26
C VAL A 154 -10.12 -3.00 -12.20
N THR A 155 -10.18 -1.74 -12.67
CA THR A 155 -11.37 -0.95 -12.89
C THR A 155 -11.27 -0.25 -14.24
N ASP A 156 -12.34 0.43 -14.66
CA ASP A 156 -12.33 1.25 -15.88
C ASP A 156 -11.40 2.48 -15.76
N ALA A 157 -11.06 2.89 -14.54
CA ALA A 157 -10.14 3.99 -14.27
C ALA A 157 -8.65 3.57 -14.21
N THR A 158 -8.36 2.27 -14.22
CA THR A 158 -6.98 1.77 -14.16
C THR A 158 -6.18 2.22 -15.38
N ILE A 159 -4.98 2.77 -15.17
CA ILE A 159 -4.05 3.10 -16.26
C ILE A 159 -3.48 1.80 -16.82
N THR A 160 -3.78 1.51 -18.09
CA THR A 160 -3.35 0.27 -18.77
C THR A 160 -2.38 0.52 -19.91
N ASP A 161 -2.20 1.77 -20.33
CA ASP A 161 -1.22 2.18 -21.33
C ASP A 161 0.12 2.46 -20.69
N GLN A 162 1.21 1.93 -21.26
CA GLN A 162 2.56 2.05 -20.71
C GLN A 162 3.05 3.50 -20.69
N ASP A 163 2.84 4.24 -21.77
CA ASP A 163 3.36 5.61 -21.89
C ASP A 163 2.62 6.54 -20.94
N ALA A 164 1.29 6.37 -20.81
CA ALA A 164 0.46 7.07 -19.84
C ALA A 164 0.89 6.76 -18.40
N PHE A 165 1.20 5.50 -18.09
CA PHE A 165 1.67 5.11 -16.76
C PHE A 165 3.04 5.72 -16.43
N LEU A 166 4.00 5.68 -17.36
CA LEU A 166 5.31 6.30 -17.17
C LEU A 166 5.20 7.82 -17.02
N GLN A 167 4.29 8.46 -17.76
CA GLN A 167 4.00 9.88 -17.60
C GLN A 167 3.43 10.19 -16.20
N GLU A 168 2.47 9.41 -15.72
CA GLU A 168 1.94 9.55 -14.34
C GLU A 168 3.06 9.42 -13.31
N LEU A 169 3.99 8.47 -13.46
CA LEU A 169 5.12 8.32 -12.54
C LEU A 169 6.06 9.55 -12.56
N ARG A 170 6.28 10.18 -13.73
CA ARG A 170 7.06 11.43 -13.82
C ARG A 170 6.35 12.59 -13.12
N GLU A 171 5.03 12.69 -13.28
CA GLU A 171 4.22 13.69 -12.59
C GLU A 171 4.22 13.49 -11.08
N ILE A 172 4.10 12.24 -10.61
CA ILE A 172 4.22 11.90 -9.18
C ILE A 172 5.59 12.30 -8.64
N ARG A 173 6.66 12.04 -9.39
CA ARG A 173 8.03 12.43 -8.99
C ARG A 173 8.18 13.94 -8.85
N SER A 174 7.53 14.70 -9.74
CA SER A 174 7.53 16.18 -9.71
C SER A 174 6.71 16.75 -8.57
N ARG A 175 5.48 16.22 -8.31
CA ARG A 175 4.58 16.74 -7.28
C ARG A 175 4.80 16.14 -5.89
N GLY A 176 5.55 15.02 -5.77
CA GLY A 176 5.93 14.39 -4.50
C GLY A 176 4.89 13.45 -3.90
N TYR A 177 3.75 13.21 -4.55
CA TYR A 177 2.70 12.30 -4.09
C TYR A 177 1.92 11.69 -5.25
N ALA A 178 1.27 10.56 -5.01
CA ALA A 178 0.41 9.87 -5.95
C ALA A 178 -1.06 9.97 -5.54
N VAL A 179 -1.94 9.84 -6.52
CA VAL A 179 -3.40 9.73 -6.31
C VAL A 179 -3.90 8.43 -6.95
N ASP A 180 -4.94 7.84 -6.37
CA ASP A 180 -5.72 6.76 -6.94
C ASP A 180 -7.18 7.23 -6.91
N ASN A 181 -7.76 7.43 -8.08
CA ASN A 181 -9.15 7.90 -8.23
C ASN A 181 -10.03 6.75 -8.73
N GLY A 182 -10.17 5.72 -7.90
CA GLY A 182 -10.96 4.54 -8.23
C GLY A 182 -10.26 3.57 -9.18
N GLU A 183 -8.92 3.63 -9.27
CA GLU A 183 -8.12 2.75 -10.13
C GLU A 183 -8.04 1.32 -9.60
N PHE A 184 -8.07 1.13 -8.26
CA PHE A 184 -8.02 -0.18 -7.61
C PHE A 184 -9.39 -0.60 -7.08
N GLU A 185 -10.12 0.29 -6.42
CA GLU A 185 -11.50 0.09 -5.93
C GLU A 185 -12.36 1.26 -6.37
N VAL A 186 -13.41 1.02 -7.20
CA VAL A 186 -14.22 2.04 -7.88
C VAL A 186 -14.72 3.16 -6.96
N SER A 187 -15.16 2.81 -5.74
CA SER A 187 -15.73 3.78 -4.78
C SER A 187 -14.71 4.28 -3.76
N VAL A 188 -13.41 4.07 -3.97
CA VAL A 188 -12.35 4.48 -3.05
C VAL A 188 -11.41 5.45 -3.75
N ARG A 189 -11.04 6.50 -3.06
CA ARG A 189 -9.99 7.43 -3.46
C ARG A 189 -8.85 7.40 -2.47
N CYS A 190 -7.63 7.50 -2.98
CA CYS A 190 -6.44 7.52 -2.14
C CYS A 190 -5.48 8.63 -2.58
N VAL A 191 -4.79 9.19 -1.59
CA VAL A 191 -3.58 10.00 -1.81
C VAL A 191 -2.45 9.36 -1.01
N ALA A 192 -1.24 9.28 -1.59
CA ALA A 192 -0.11 8.62 -0.95
C ALA A 192 1.19 9.37 -1.21
N ALA A 193 2.08 9.39 -0.21
CA ALA A 193 3.39 9.98 -0.33
C ALA A 193 4.50 8.95 -0.01
N PRO A 194 5.64 9.00 -0.71
CA PRO A 194 6.77 8.12 -0.49
C PRO A 194 7.51 8.49 0.79
N ILE A 195 8.03 7.48 1.49
CA ILE A 195 8.87 7.63 2.68
C ILE A 195 10.30 7.23 2.30
N ARG A 196 11.25 8.12 2.62
CA ARG A 196 12.68 7.92 2.35
C ARG A 196 13.40 7.47 3.61
N ASP A 197 14.41 6.64 3.42
CA ASP A 197 15.40 6.32 4.47
C ASP A 197 16.51 7.38 4.52
N ARG A 198 17.45 7.22 5.47
CA ARG A 198 18.62 8.09 5.65
C ARG A 198 19.52 8.25 4.41
N THR A 199 19.39 7.37 3.41
CA THR A 199 20.16 7.42 2.16
C THR A 199 19.42 8.17 1.05
N GLY A 200 18.18 8.61 1.31
CA GLY A 200 17.27 9.20 0.33
C GLY A 200 16.52 8.20 -0.55
N LYS A 201 16.74 6.90 -0.33
CA LYS A 201 16.01 5.85 -1.06
C LYS A 201 14.57 5.76 -0.55
N VAL A 202 13.60 5.69 -1.46
CA VAL A 202 12.21 5.40 -1.14
C VAL A 202 12.09 3.93 -0.72
N ILE A 203 11.68 3.69 0.52
CA ILE A 203 11.55 2.36 1.14
C ILE A 203 10.12 1.98 1.46
N ALA A 204 9.22 2.95 1.54
CA ALA A 204 7.82 2.76 1.90
C ALA A 204 6.96 3.90 1.34
N ALA A 205 5.64 3.80 1.55
CA ALA A 205 4.72 4.91 1.35
C ALA A 205 3.62 4.89 2.41
N VAL A 206 3.09 6.07 2.73
CA VAL A 206 1.91 6.26 3.57
C VAL A 206 0.76 6.78 2.71
N SER A 207 -0.49 6.35 2.98
CA SER A 207 -1.67 6.84 2.28
C SER A 207 -2.82 7.21 3.21
N ILE A 208 -3.64 8.16 2.75
CA ILE A 208 -5.00 8.40 3.21
C ILE A 208 -5.94 7.76 2.20
N SER A 209 -6.85 6.90 2.66
CA SER A 209 -7.84 6.21 1.83
C SER A 209 -9.24 6.45 2.38
N SER A 210 -10.14 6.87 1.51
CA SER A 210 -11.50 7.26 1.88
C SER A 210 -12.49 6.83 0.79
N PRO A 211 -13.76 6.58 1.11
CA PRO A 211 -14.81 6.56 0.12
C PRO A 211 -14.82 7.84 -0.72
N ASP A 212 -15.14 7.73 -2.00
CA ASP A 212 -15.19 8.84 -2.95
C ASP A 212 -16.10 9.98 -2.51
N THR A 213 -17.17 9.66 -1.77
CA THR A 213 -18.14 10.62 -1.21
C THR A 213 -17.54 11.54 -0.12
N ARG A 214 -16.44 11.14 0.53
CA ARG A 214 -15.76 11.92 1.59
C ARG A 214 -14.42 12.52 1.15
N MET A 215 -13.89 12.09 0.02
CA MET A 215 -12.67 12.65 -0.55
C MET A 215 -13.02 13.46 -1.83
N PRO A 216 -13.26 14.78 -1.70
CA PRO A 216 -13.72 15.61 -2.80
C PRO A 216 -12.64 15.79 -3.87
N MET A 217 -13.08 16.04 -5.10
CA MET A 217 -12.20 16.40 -6.22
C MET A 217 -11.90 17.92 -6.22
N PRO A 218 -10.76 18.37 -6.73
CA PRO A 218 -9.67 17.56 -7.26
C PRO A 218 -8.81 16.95 -6.14
N LEU A 219 -8.26 15.72 -6.36
CA LEU A 219 -7.33 15.09 -5.42
C LEU A 219 -5.97 15.77 -5.43
N VAL A 220 -5.53 16.19 -6.62
CA VAL A 220 -4.27 16.92 -6.80
C VAL A 220 -4.43 18.33 -6.18
N GLY A 221 -3.50 18.69 -5.28
CA GLY A 221 -3.55 19.95 -4.54
C GLY A 221 -4.51 19.95 -3.34
N SER A 222 -5.14 18.83 -3.01
CA SER A 222 -6.05 18.74 -1.87
C SER A 222 -5.32 18.90 -0.52
N SER A 223 -6.04 19.29 0.54
CA SER A 223 -5.50 19.35 1.90
C SER A 223 -4.97 17.97 2.36
N MET A 224 -5.62 16.88 1.95
CA MET A 224 -5.17 15.50 2.26
C MET A 224 -3.84 15.19 1.57
N ALA A 225 -3.60 15.70 0.36
CA ALA A 225 -2.30 15.56 -0.30
C ALA A 225 -1.18 16.27 0.48
N VAL A 226 -1.44 17.45 1.01
CA VAL A 226 -0.49 18.17 1.87
C VAL A 226 -0.20 17.37 3.14
N GLN A 227 -1.26 16.95 3.84
CA GLN A 227 -1.13 16.21 5.11
C GLN A 227 -0.38 14.89 4.97
N VAL A 228 -0.61 14.13 3.88
CA VAL A 228 0.10 12.86 3.66
C VAL A 228 1.57 13.10 3.33
N VAL A 229 1.92 14.16 2.59
CA VAL A 229 3.30 14.53 2.28
C VAL A 229 4.03 14.99 3.55
N GLU A 230 3.43 15.84 4.38
CA GLU A 230 3.99 16.28 5.67
C GLU A 230 4.23 15.08 6.59
N THR A 231 3.28 14.15 6.66
CA THR A 231 3.43 12.93 7.47
C THR A 231 4.56 12.05 6.96
N ALA A 232 4.67 11.85 5.64
CA ALA A 232 5.76 11.07 5.04
C ALA A 232 7.13 11.70 5.33
N SER A 233 7.22 13.03 5.30
CA SER A 233 8.44 13.76 5.65
C SER A 233 8.82 13.60 7.12
N HIS A 234 7.87 13.73 8.04
CA HIS A 234 8.13 13.51 9.47
C HIS A 234 8.62 12.07 9.75
N ILE A 235 8.03 11.07 9.08
CA ILE A 235 8.48 9.69 9.19
C ILE A 235 9.90 9.54 8.62
N ALA A 236 10.19 10.13 7.46
CA ALA A 236 11.52 10.09 6.86
C ALA A 236 12.58 10.75 7.77
N GLN A 237 12.27 11.88 8.40
CA GLN A 237 13.14 12.52 9.37
C GLN A 237 13.39 11.63 10.60
N ALA A 238 12.36 10.97 11.13
CA ALA A 238 12.52 10.01 12.23
C ALA A 238 13.39 8.81 11.84
N LEU A 239 13.43 8.43 10.54
CA LEU A 239 14.30 7.42 9.97
C LEU A 239 15.73 7.93 9.65
N GLY A 240 16.00 9.20 9.95
CA GLY A 240 17.31 9.84 9.76
C GLY A 240 17.53 10.45 8.38
N TYR A 241 16.48 10.63 7.58
CA TYR A 241 16.55 11.40 6.35
C TYR A 241 16.61 12.90 6.68
N LEU A 242 17.72 13.52 6.33
CA LEU A 242 17.91 14.97 6.47
C LEU A 242 17.60 15.61 5.10
N ASP A 243 16.37 16.07 4.95
CA ASP A 243 15.99 16.83 3.76
C ASP A 243 16.61 18.23 3.84
N GLU A 244 17.36 18.64 2.81
CA GLU A 244 17.48 20.06 2.54
C GLU A 244 16.07 20.51 2.10
N PRO A 245 15.54 21.65 2.58
CA PRO A 245 14.16 22.05 2.32
C PRO A 245 13.93 22.08 0.81
N ALA A 246 13.40 21.01 0.26
CA ALA A 246 13.20 20.84 -1.15
C ALA A 246 12.15 21.87 -1.60
N GLU A 247 12.42 22.53 -2.72
CA GLU A 247 11.49 23.45 -3.40
C GLU A 247 10.09 22.86 -3.61
N SER A 248 9.94 21.54 -3.55
CA SER A 248 8.66 20.83 -3.65
C SER A 248 7.70 21.10 -2.48
N PHE A 249 8.18 21.20 -1.24
CA PHE A 249 7.34 21.53 -0.08
C PHE A 249 6.75 22.93 -0.16
N ALA A 250 7.58 23.91 -0.54
CA ALA A 250 7.14 25.28 -0.75
C ALA A 250 6.13 25.36 -1.91
N THR A 251 6.33 24.58 -2.96
CA THR A 251 5.46 24.54 -4.14
C THR A 251 4.12 23.86 -3.82
N ILE A 252 4.11 22.73 -3.13
CA ILE A 252 2.89 22.01 -2.73
C ILE A 252 2.07 22.87 -1.73
N ALA A 253 2.73 23.46 -0.73
CA ALA A 253 2.08 24.33 0.23
C ALA A 253 1.56 25.65 -0.42
N ALA A 254 2.28 26.19 -1.41
CA ALA A 254 1.84 27.36 -2.16
C ALA A 254 0.64 27.05 -3.07
N GLN A 255 0.65 25.90 -3.76
CA GLN A 255 -0.48 25.46 -4.58
C GLN A 255 -1.73 25.17 -3.75
N ALA A 256 -1.60 24.52 -2.58
CA ALA A 256 -2.72 24.28 -1.67
C ALA A 256 -3.30 25.58 -1.10
N ARG A 257 -2.47 26.58 -0.81
CA ARG A 257 -2.92 27.91 -0.37
C ARG A 257 -3.65 28.67 -1.47
N GLN A 258 -3.20 28.60 -2.70
CA GLN A 258 -3.86 29.22 -3.86
C GLN A 258 -5.23 28.61 -4.15
N PHE A 259 -5.38 27.29 -3.98
CA PHE A 259 -6.66 26.59 -4.15
C PHE A 259 -7.68 26.95 -3.06
N ASN A 260 -7.25 27.07 -1.80
CA ASN A 260 -8.14 27.48 -0.70
C ASN A 260 -8.65 28.92 -0.87
N THR A 261 -7.83 29.84 -1.37
CA THR A 261 -8.25 31.23 -1.61
C THR A 261 -9.18 31.37 -2.83
N ALA A 262 -9.13 30.47 -3.80
CA ALA A 262 -10.04 30.45 -4.94
C ALA A 262 -11.43 29.89 -4.58
N THR A 263 -11.50 28.91 -3.68
CA THR A 263 -12.75 28.30 -3.22
C THR A 263 -13.52 29.19 -2.23
N ASP A 264 -12.85 30.01 -1.43
CA ASP A 264 -13.50 30.96 -0.53
C ASP A 264 -14.17 32.11 -1.31
N LYS A 265 -13.54 32.59 -2.40
CA LYS A 265 -14.13 33.65 -3.25
C LYS A 265 -15.35 33.18 -4.05
N SER A 266 -15.53 31.89 -4.27
CA SER A 266 -16.72 31.34 -4.97
C SER A 266 -17.90 31.03 -4.01
N ARG A 267 -17.73 31.18 -2.69
CA ARG A 267 -18.79 31.04 -1.68
C ARG A 267 -19.38 32.36 -1.22
N GLU A 268 -18.81 33.48 -1.62
CA GLU A 268 -19.30 34.84 -1.30
C GLU A 268 -20.07 35.52 -2.47
N LEU A 269 -20.32 34.80 -3.57
CA LEU A 269 -21.18 35.21 -4.69
C LEU A 269 -22.38 34.26 -4.79
#